data_cf1a36755450562530193fe9bd774b69
#
_entry.id   cf1a36755450562530193fe9bd774b69
#
_cell.length_a   1.000
_cell.length_b   1.000
_cell.length_c   1.000
_cell.angle_alpha   90.00
_cell.angle_beta   90.00
_cell.angle_gamma   90.00
#
_symmetry.space_group_name_H-M   'P 1'
#
loop_
_entity.id
_entity.type
_entity.pdbx_description
1 polymer ?
#
loop_
_entity_poly.entity_id
_entity_poly.type
_entity_poly.pdbx_seq_one_letter_code
_entity_poly.pdbx_strand_id
1 'polypeptide(L)'
;MRMPDSLGDSITPDAARVSRLLRQTLYAPDELLAGWQPGQPYESSLDGSIRGWYEACGGEFPDPGNGLVQRIHDWGITLALAELLASPAGRRAVGVMGGHDTARDDRDYAVAARLGYLLGRRGFLVVTGGGLGIMEAANLGASLAGHADPAVVERALEVLARAPGWNQRQPDAFIAAAREVKRSFQCDHPSLGVPTWAFADEPAGLFATSLAKYFSNSVREDGLLRIANLGVVFAPGGSGTMQEIFQDAAQNVAAQLKRPMVFLGRERWGKAPSVFEVARSEGARYGFGDLVALCDDPAEAVEFVARHAGASAAALEASRGSRETVLAALRSHRRRR
;
A
#
# COMPACT_ATOMS: atom_id res chain seq x y z
N MET A 1 36.28 1.68 -22.00
CA MET A 1 35.04 2.43 -22.18
C MET A 1 35.19 3.74 -21.41
N ARG A 2 35.50 4.86 -22.13
CA ARG A 2 35.65 6.17 -21.50
C ARG A 2 34.27 6.71 -21.21
N MET A 3 34.05 7.19 -19.98
CA MET A 3 32.86 7.96 -19.62
C MET A 3 32.84 9.26 -20.45
N PRO A 4 31.70 9.71 -20.94
CA PRO A 4 31.63 10.98 -21.65
C PRO A 4 31.91 12.15 -20.72
N ASP A 5 32.79 13.07 -21.15
CA ASP A 5 33.24 14.27 -20.42
C ASP A 5 32.14 15.35 -20.24
N SER A 6 30.86 15.04 -20.55
CA SER A 6 29.76 16.01 -20.56
C SER A 6 28.75 15.87 -19.43
N LEU A 7 29.08 15.20 -18.34
CA LEU A 7 28.18 15.08 -17.16
C LEU A 7 28.09 16.38 -16.34
N GLY A 8 28.89 17.40 -16.64
CA GLY A 8 28.99 18.62 -15.83
C GLY A 8 27.92 19.70 -16.09
N ASP A 9 27.38 19.80 -17.29
CA ASP A 9 26.60 20.97 -17.69
C ASP A 9 25.06 20.79 -17.68
N SER A 10 24.55 19.61 -17.44
CA SER A 10 23.09 19.33 -17.45
C SER A 10 22.47 19.02 -16.08
N ILE A 11 23.25 19.02 -15.00
CA ILE A 11 22.79 18.70 -13.64
C ILE A 11 22.69 19.97 -12.81
N THR A 12 21.83 20.90 -13.18
CA THR A 12 21.28 21.87 -12.23
C THR A 12 19.78 21.62 -12.12
N PRO A 13 19.34 20.67 -11.26
CA PRO A 13 17.93 20.57 -10.94
C PRO A 13 17.49 21.90 -10.34
N ASP A 14 16.35 22.43 -10.76
CA ASP A 14 15.72 23.53 -10.06
C ASP A 14 15.67 23.21 -8.55
N ALA A 15 16.43 23.95 -7.74
CA ALA A 15 16.59 23.69 -6.32
C ALA A 15 15.24 23.65 -5.56
N ALA A 16 14.25 24.42 -6.03
CA ALA A 16 12.89 24.40 -5.50
C ALA A 16 12.16 23.11 -5.83
N ARG A 17 12.45 22.49 -6.97
CA ARG A 17 11.93 21.18 -7.37
C ARG A 17 12.56 20.06 -6.58
N VAL A 18 13.89 20.09 -6.43
CA VAL A 18 14.64 19.11 -5.62
C VAL A 18 14.20 19.13 -4.17
N SER A 19 13.99 20.32 -3.58
CA SER A 19 13.56 20.43 -2.19
C SER A 19 12.16 19.82 -1.93
N ARG A 20 11.25 19.86 -2.92
CA ARG A 20 9.94 19.20 -2.83
C ARG A 20 10.03 17.69 -3.00
N LEU A 21 11.02 17.20 -3.70
CA LEU A 21 11.23 15.78 -3.98
C LEU A 21 12.12 15.11 -2.92
N LEU A 22 12.94 15.87 -2.18
CA LEU A 22 13.74 15.41 -1.03
C LEU A 22 12.87 15.22 0.20
N ARG A 23 11.91 14.33 0.09
CA ARG A 23 10.93 14.11 1.14
C ARG A 23 11.50 13.24 2.27
N GLN A 24 11.16 13.62 3.51
CA GLN A 24 11.58 12.88 4.72
C GLN A 24 10.38 12.33 5.53
N THR A 25 9.17 12.51 5.02
CA THR A 25 7.91 12.06 5.67
C THR A 25 7.02 11.35 4.66
N LEU A 26 6.17 10.45 5.10
CA LEU A 26 5.13 9.88 4.26
C LEU A 26 4.11 10.97 3.86
N TYR A 27 3.41 10.75 2.75
CA TYR A 27 2.34 11.64 2.31
C TYR A 27 1.06 11.40 3.12
N ALA A 28 0.26 12.45 3.28
CA ALA A 28 -1.14 12.34 3.62
C ALA A 28 -2.01 12.43 2.34
N PRO A 29 -3.19 11.76 2.28
CA PRO A 29 -4.06 11.86 1.11
C PRO A 29 -4.47 13.31 0.77
N ASP A 30 -4.80 14.11 1.77
CA ASP A 30 -5.22 15.50 1.58
C ASP A 30 -4.06 16.39 1.07
N GLU A 31 -2.81 16.04 1.37
CA GLU A 31 -1.62 16.69 0.80
C GLU A 31 -1.51 16.41 -0.70
N LEU A 32 -1.72 15.15 -1.13
CA LEU A 32 -1.67 14.79 -2.55
C LEU A 32 -2.83 15.41 -3.34
N LEU A 33 -3.96 15.68 -2.69
CA LEU A 33 -5.09 16.43 -3.27
C LEU A 33 -4.88 17.97 -3.27
N ALA A 34 -3.82 18.50 -2.66
CA ALA A 34 -3.60 19.94 -2.60
C ALA A 34 -3.55 20.54 -4.02
N GLY A 35 -4.21 21.69 -4.19
CA GLY A 35 -4.36 22.36 -5.49
C GLY A 35 -5.60 21.98 -6.29
N TRP A 36 -6.15 20.80 -6.07
CA TRP A 36 -7.40 20.41 -6.74
C TRP A 36 -8.63 21.13 -6.15
N GLN A 37 -9.52 21.58 -7.04
CA GLN A 37 -10.80 22.18 -6.68
C GLN A 37 -11.94 21.51 -7.45
N PRO A 38 -13.18 21.48 -6.90
CA PRO A 38 -14.34 20.99 -7.63
C PRO A 38 -14.49 21.63 -9.02
N GLY A 39 -14.82 20.83 -10.02
CA GLY A 39 -14.91 21.22 -11.42
C GLY A 39 -13.57 21.16 -12.18
N GLN A 40 -12.48 20.83 -11.51
CA GLN A 40 -11.18 20.66 -12.14
C GLN A 40 -10.81 19.18 -12.32
N PRO A 41 -10.04 18.84 -13.36
CA PRO A 41 -9.51 17.50 -13.52
C PRO A 41 -8.49 17.18 -12.42
N TYR A 42 -8.27 15.89 -12.17
CA TYR A 42 -7.36 15.42 -11.10
C TYR A 42 -5.91 15.92 -11.27
N GLU A 43 -5.50 16.16 -12.50
CA GLU A 43 -4.17 16.68 -12.87
C GLU A 43 -3.85 18.04 -12.22
N SER A 44 -4.85 18.80 -11.76
CA SER A 44 -4.66 20.04 -11.02
C SER A 44 -4.19 19.82 -9.58
N SER A 45 -4.30 18.60 -9.06
CA SER A 45 -3.77 18.23 -7.75
C SER A 45 -2.24 18.17 -7.73
N LEU A 46 -1.65 18.21 -6.51
CA LEU A 46 -0.21 17.95 -6.35
C LEU A 46 0.16 16.57 -6.91
N ASP A 47 -0.65 15.56 -6.66
CA ASP A 47 -0.43 14.19 -7.17
C ASP A 47 -0.40 14.15 -8.70
N GLY A 48 -1.40 14.76 -9.34
CA GLY A 48 -1.48 14.86 -10.79
C GLY A 48 -0.32 15.69 -11.38
N SER A 49 0.07 16.77 -10.71
CA SER A 49 1.19 17.61 -11.14
C SER A 49 2.54 16.87 -11.06
N ILE A 50 2.79 16.11 -9.99
CA ILE A 50 4.00 15.28 -9.85
C ILE A 50 4.01 14.21 -10.94
N ARG A 51 2.86 13.59 -11.20
CA ARG A 51 2.72 12.61 -12.25
C ARG A 51 3.02 13.18 -13.63
N GLY A 52 2.44 14.33 -13.96
CA GLY A 52 2.73 15.03 -15.24
C GLY A 52 4.22 15.32 -15.40
N TRP A 53 4.90 15.70 -14.31
CA TRP A 53 6.37 15.86 -14.34
C TRP A 53 7.08 14.51 -14.57
N TYR A 54 6.66 13.43 -13.89
CA TYR A 54 7.23 12.10 -14.06
C TYR A 54 7.14 11.61 -15.51
N GLU A 55 5.98 11.74 -16.14
CA GLU A 55 5.76 11.38 -17.55
C GLU A 55 6.61 12.23 -18.50
N ALA A 56 6.65 13.55 -18.27
CA ALA A 56 7.44 14.49 -19.09
C ALA A 56 8.96 14.23 -19.00
N CYS A 57 9.44 13.63 -17.90
CA CYS A 57 10.84 13.25 -17.74
C CYS A 57 11.19 11.89 -18.35
N GLY A 58 10.23 11.13 -18.91
CA GLY A 58 10.45 9.79 -19.45
C GLY A 58 10.07 8.64 -18.51
N GLY A 59 9.31 8.92 -17.45
CA GLY A 59 8.76 7.88 -16.56
C GLY A 59 9.83 7.13 -15.78
N GLU A 60 9.86 5.81 -15.89
CA GLU A 60 10.85 4.94 -15.23
C GLU A 60 12.25 5.05 -15.86
N PHE A 61 12.36 5.59 -17.06
CA PHE A 61 13.63 5.75 -17.82
C PHE A 61 13.92 7.23 -18.11
N PRO A 62 14.03 8.07 -17.07
CA PRO A 62 14.27 9.50 -17.22
C PRO A 62 15.71 9.77 -17.65
N ASP A 63 15.99 11.03 -18.03
CA ASP A 63 17.36 11.50 -18.16
C ASP A 63 18.12 11.37 -16.81
N PRO A 64 19.48 11.40 -16.83
CA PRO A 64 20.27 11.14 -15.62
C PRO A 64 19.97 12.09 -14.44
N GLY A 65 19.68 13.37 -14.71
CA GLY A 65 19.39 14.36 -13.66
C GLY A 65 18.05 14.10 -12.98
N ASN A 66 16.99 13.92 -13.76
CA ASN A 66 15.67 13.59 -13.25
C ASN A 66 15.63 12.20 -12.59
N GLY A 67 16.39 11.23 -13.12
CA GLY A 67 16.53 9.93 -12.52
C GLY A 67 17.16 9.96 -11.12
N LEU A 68 18.17 10.82 -10.92
CA LEU A 68 18.76 11.02 -9.60
C LEU A 68 17.73 11.62 -8.61
N VAL A 69 16.96 12.62 -9.05
CA VAL A 69 15.89 13.23 -8.23
C VAL A 69 14.86 12.20 -7.80
N GLN A 70 14.38 11.35 -8.73
CA GLN A 70 13.44 10.26 -8.41
C GLN A 70 14.04 9.30 -7.36
N ARG A 71 15.29 8.89 -7.49
CA ARG A 71 15.96 7.96 -6.55
C ARG A 71 16.15 8.56 -5.17
N ILE A 72 16.49 9.84 -5.08
CA ILE A 72 16.64 10.53 -3.80
C ILE A 72 15.28 10.65 -3.09
N HIS A 73 14.22 10.98 -3.83
CA HIS A 73 12.86 10.99 -3.30
C HIS A 73 12.47 9.61 -2.76
N ASP A 74 12.59 8.55 -3.57
CA ASP A 74 12.21 7.20 -3.21
C ASP A 74 13.01 6.69 -2.00
N TRP A 75 14.28 7.07 -1.89
CA TRP A 75 15.07 6.79 -0.71
C TRP A 75 14.55 7.51 0.53
N GLY A 76 14.13 8.77 0.39
CA GLY A 76 13.49 9.54 1.46
C GLY A 76 12.19 8.88 1.95
N ILE A 77 11.33 8.45 1.04
CA ILE A 77 10.11 7.67 1.36
C ILE A 77 10.46 6.36 2.06
N THR A 78 11.48 5.64 1.58
CA THR A 78 11.92 4.38 2.21
C THR A 78 12.38 4.59 3.65
N LEU A 79 13.08 5.69 3.95
CA LEU A 79 13.50 6.02 5.31
C LEU A 79 12.30 6.37 6.20
N ALA A 80 11.37 7.19 5.72
CA ALA A 80 10.15 7.54 6.45
C ALA A 80 9.27 6.31 6.72
N LEU A 81 9.17 5.42 5.73
CA LEU A 81 8.48 4.14 5.88
C LEU A 81 9.15 3.25 6.94
N ALA A 82 10.48 3.17 6.96
CA ALA A 82 11.21 2.40 7.97
C ALA A 82 10.95 2.93 9.40
N GLU A 83 10.77 4.24 9.58
CA GLU A 83 10.38 4.83 10.87
C GLU A 83 8.97 4.41 11.30
N LEU A 84 7.99 4.44 10.37
CA LEU A 84 6.64 3.93 10.65
C LEU A 84 6.67 2.45 11.04
N LEU A 85 7.40 1.62 10.30
CA LEU A 85 7.50 0.18 10.53
C LEU A 85 8.23 -0.18 11.85
N ALA A 86 9.07 0.71 12.36
CA ALA A 86 9.69 0.57 13.67
C ALA A 86 8.73 0.87 14.84
N SER A 87 7.58 1.51 14.56
CA SER A 87 6.54 1.80 15.56
C SER A 87 5.83 0.51 16.04
N PRO A 88 5.15 0.52 17.19
CA PRO A 88 4.36 -0.63 17.65
C PRO A 88 3.32 -1.10 16.64
N ALA A 89 2.63 -0.18 15.95
CA ALA A 89 1.66 -0.50 14.91
C ALA A 89 2.33 -1.13 13.68
N GLY A 90 3.41 -0.55 13.19
CA GLY A 90 4.13 -1.03 12.00
C GLY A 90 4.72 -2.43 12.14
N ARG A 91 4.98 -2.88 13.38
CA ARG A 91 5.42 -4.26 13.67
C ARG A 91 4.33 -5.30 13.49
N ARG A 92 3.09 -4.89 13.35
CA ARG A 92 1.92 -5.75 13.22
C ARG A 92 1.24 -5.51 11.87
N ALA A 93 2.02 -5.43 10.80
CA ALA A 93 1.52 -5.13 9.47
C ALA A 93 0.97 -6.37 8.76
N VAL A 94 -0.25 -6.24 8.22
CA VAL A 94 -0.93 -7.24 7.39
C VAL A 94 -1.24 -6.61 6.04
N GLY A 95 -0.82 -7.27 4.96
CA GLY A 95 -1.09 -6.85 3.60
C GLY A 95 -2.51 -7.22 3.16
N VAL A 96 -3.17 -6.33 2.42
CA VAL A 96 -4.40 -6.65 1.68
C VAL A 96 -4.18 -6.26 0.23
N MET A 97 -4.16 -7.28 -0.65
CA MET A 97 -3.92 -7.15 -2.09
C MET A 97 -5.19 -7.52 -2.85
N GLY A 98 -5.44 -6.85 -3.98
CA GLY A 98 -6.65 -7.09 -4.78
C GLY A 98 -6.82 -6.12 -5.93
N GLY A 99 -7.92 -6.25 -6.69
CA GLY A 99 -8.20 -5.47 -7.90
C GLY A 99 -8.38 -3.98 -7.64
N HIS A 100 -7.81 -3.16 -8.52
CA HIS A 100 -7.96 -1.69 -8.50
C HIS A 100 -9.26 -1.21 -9.15
N ASP A 101 -9.86 -2.04 -10.00
CA ASP A 101 -11.06 -1.77 -10.80
C ASP A 101 -12.38 -2.14 -10.09
N THR A 102 -12.31 -2.65 -8.86
CA THR A 102 -13.49 -2.98 -8.05
C THR A 102 -14.23 -1.70 -7.66
N ALA A 103 -15.46 -1.55 -8.13
CA ALA A 103 -16.26 -0.35 -7.85
C ALA A 103 -16.73 -0.30 -6.38
N ARG A 104 -17.02 0.92 -5.88
CA ARG A 104 -17.42 1.13 -4.47
C ARG A 104 -18.77 0.51 -4.09
N ASP A 105 -19.62 0.20 -5.08
CA ASP A 105 -20.90 -0.51 -4.91
C ASP A 105 -20.77 -2.03 -5.13
N ASP A 106 -19.57 -2.53 -5.42
CA ASP A 106 -19.32 -3.94 -5.59
C ASP A 106 -19.31 -4.69 -4.25
N ARG A 107 -19.76 -5.95 -4.29
CA ARG A 107 -19.73 -6.84 -3.13
C ARG A 107 -18.32 -7.05 -2.58
N ASP A 108 -17.33 -7.22 -3.47
CA ASP A 108 -15.94 -7.48 -3.07
C ASP A 108 -15.30 -6.26 -2.42
N TYR A 109 -15.70 -5.03 -2.83
CA TYR A 109 -15.33 -3.80 -2.14
C TYR A 109 -15.84 -3.80 -0.69
N ALA A 110 -17.13 -4.13 -0.50
CA ALA A 110 -17.71 -4.20 0.84
C ALA A 110 -17.04 -5.27 1.72
N VAL A 111 -16.71 -6.44 1.15
CA VAL A 111 -15.98 -7.52 1.83
C VAL A 111 -14.58 -7.04 2.26
N ALA A 112 -13.87 -6.34 1.38
CA ALA A 112 -12.53 -5.80 1.68
C ALA A 112 -12.58 -4.68 2.74
N ALA A 113 -13.62 -3.84 2.74
CA ALA A 113 -13.81 -2.83 3.78
C ALA A 113 -14.06 -3.47 5.16
N ARG A 114 -14.91 -4.50 5.24
CA ARG A 114 -15.11 -5.26 6.48
C ARG A 114 -13.83 -5.95 6.94
N LEU A 115 -13.05 -6.53 6.02
CA LEU A 115 -11.74 -7.12 6.33
C LEU A 115 -10.81 -6.08 6.97
N GLY A 116 -10.68 -4.90 6.33
CA GLY A 116 -9.83 -3.82 6.84
C GLY A 116 -10.23 -3.37 8.24
N TYR A 117 -11.55 -3.22 8.48
CA TYR A 117 -12.10 -2.88 9.80
C TYR A 117 -11.73 -3.94 10.85
N LEU A 118 -11.96 -5.22 10.56
CA LEU A 118 -11.67 -6.32 11.49
C LEU A 118 -10.16 -6.45 11.78
N LEU A 119 -9.29 -6.27 10.78
CA LEU A 119 -7.84 -6.23 10.98
C LEU A 119 -7.44 -5.07 11.91
N GLY A 120 -7.95 -3.87 11.64
CA GLY A 120 -7.69 -2.70 12.50
C GLY A 120 -8.18 -2.90 13.93
N ARG A 121 -9.38 -3.48 14.13
CA ARG A 121 -9.92 -3.84 15.47
C ARG A 121 -9.04 -4.84 16.23
N ARG A 122 -8.29 -5.68 15.53
CA ARG A 122 -7.30 -6.60 16.12
C ARG A 122 -5.93 -5.94 16.35
N GLY A 123 -5.80 -4.64 16.07
CA GLY A 123 -4.56 -3.88 16.24
C GLY A 123 -3.51 -4.21 15.19
N PHE A 124 -3.91 -4.67 14.01
CA PHE A 124 -3.01 -4.80 12.85
C PHE A 124 -2.96 -3.49 12.07
N LEU A 125 -1.77 -3.14 11.57
CA LEU A 125 -1.62 -2.11 10.56
C LEU A 125 -1.98 -2.70 9.20
N VAL A 126 -3.08 -2.23 8.61
CA VAL A 126 -3.45 -2.63 7.24
C VAL A 126 -2.55 -1.93 6.25
N VAL A 127 -1.93 -2.71 5.37
CA VAL A 127 -1.05 -2.23 4.31
C VAL A 127 -1.61 -2.65 2.95
N THR A 128 -1.72 -1.73 2.01
CA THR A 128 -2.21 -1.98 0.65
C THR A 128 -1.29 -1.37 -0.40
N GLY A 129 -1.53 -1.68 -1.68
CA GLY A 129 -0.89 -0.97 -2.79
C GLY A 129 -1.24 0.52 -2.89
N GLY A 130 -2.20 1.01 -2.12
CA GLY A 130 -2.51 2.43 -1.97
C GLY A 130 -3.30 3.06 -3.11
N GLY A 131 -3.82 2.26 -4.05
CA GLY A 131 -4.70 2.70 -5.14
C GLY A 131 -6.19 2.58 -4.80
N LEU A 132 -7.00 2.43 -5.84
CA LEU A 132 -8.46 2.30 -5.79
C LEU A 132 -8.92 0.86 -5.49
N GLY A 133 -10.22 0.62 -5.58
CA GLY A 133 -10.86 -0.67 -5.48
C GLY A 133 -10.63 -1.35 -4.14
N ILE A 134 -10.17 -2.60 -4.16
CA ILE A 134 -9.90 -3.39 -2.94
C ILE A 134 -8.94 -2.69 -1.99
N MET A 135 -7.94 -2.01 -2.51
CA MET A 135 -6.94 -1.27 -1.72
C MET A 135 -7.58 -0.11 -0.96
N GLU A 136 -8.40 0.69 -1.65
CA GLU A 136 -9.16 1.79 -1.04
C GLU A 136 -10.13 1.24 0.02
N ALA A 137 -10.86 0.16 -0.29
CA ALA A 137 -11.82 -0.46 0.62
C ALA A 137 -11.17 -0.95 1.91
N ALA A 138 -10.03 -1.64 1.81
CA ALA A 138 -9.32 -2.13 2.98
C ALA A 138 -8.80 -0.98 3.86
N ASN A 139 -8.28 0.10 3.25
CA ASN A 139 -7.86 1.28 3.98
C ASN A 139 -9.05 2.04 4.60
N LEU A 140 -10.21 2.12 3.92
CA LEU A 140 -11.45 2.66 4.49
C LEU A 140 -11.83 1.90 5.76
N GLY A 141 -11.96 0.58 5.67
CA GLY A 141 -12.30 -0.23 6.83
C GLY A 141 -11.32 -0.06 7.99
N ALA A 142 -10.03 -0.10 7.69
CA ALA A 142 -8.98 0.11 8.68
C ALA A 142 -9.10 1.49 9.36
N SER A 143 -9.31 2.56 8.58
CA SER A 143 -9.45 3.92 9.13
C SER A 143 -10.65 4.08 10.06
N LEU A 144 -11.71 3.28 9.89
CA LEU A 144 -12.90 3.23 10.72
C LEU A 144 -12.77 2.34 11.97
N ALA A 145 -11.67 1.61 12.14
CA ALA A 145 -11.50 0.62 13.21
C ALA A 145 -11.47 1.23 14.62
N GLY A 146 -11.36 2.55 14.76
CA GLY A 146 -11.55 3.27 16.02
C GLY A 146 -12.98 3.20 16.58
N HIS A 147 -13.97 3.01 15.71
CA HIS A 147 -15.37 2.88 16.12
C HIS A 147 -15.67 1.51 16.71
N ALA A 148 -16.41 1.47 17.82
CA ALA A 148 -16.82 0.22 18.45
C ALA A 148 -17.95 -0.50 17.69
N ASP A 149 -18.86 0.27 17.06
CA ASP A 149 -19.97 -0.25 16.27
C ASP A 149 -19.54 -0.58 14.84
N PRO A 150 -19.57 -1.87 14.44
CA PRO A 150 -19.18 -2.29 13.09
C PRO A 150 -20.11 -1.76 11.99
N ALA A 151 -21.35 -1.36 12.31
CA ALA A 151 -22.28 -0.79 11.36
C ALA A 151 -21.79 0.55 10.76
N VAL A 152 -20.73 1.15 11.31
CA VAL A 152 -20.07 2.32 10.72
C VAL A 152 -19.55 2.03 9.32
N VAL A 153 -19.08 0.82 9.07
CA VAL A 153 -18.58 0.40 7.75
C VAL A 153 -19.71 0.42 6.72
N GLU A 154 -20.87 -0.15 7.06
CA GLU A 154 -22.03 -0.18 6.15
C GLU A 154 -22.52 1.23 5.84
N ARG A 155 -22.61 2.11 6.85
CA ARG A 155 -23.00 3.50 6.64
C ARG A 155 -22.02 4.27 5.74
N ALA A 156 -20.73 4.00 5.88
CA ALA A 156 -19.72 4.60 5.00
C ALA A 156 -19.83 4.07 3.56
N LEU A 157 -20.07 2.77 3.39
CA LEU A 157 -20.28 2.15 2.08
C LEU A 157 -21.53 2.71 1.37
N GLU A 158 -22.63 2.94 2.08
CA GLU A 158 -23.83 3.57 1.53
C GLU A 158 -23.56 4.98 0.96
N VAL A 159 -22.68 5.76 1.59
CA VAL A 159 -22.28 7.06 1.07
C VAL A 159 -21.44 6.92 -0.18
N LEU A 160 -20.45 6.00 -0.16
CA LEU A 160 -19.51 5.81 -1.26
C LEU A 160 -20.17 5.20 -2.50
N ALA A 161 -21.17 4.33 -2.34
CA ALA A 161 -21.91 3.71 -3.43
C ALA A 161 -22.64 4.72 -4.32
N ARG A 162 -22.83 5.97 -3.87
CA ARG A 162 -23.41 7.06 -4.69
C ARG A 162 -22.46 7.55 -5.78
N ALA A 163 -21.15 7.25 -5.66
CA ALA A 163 -20.12 7.58 -6.62
C ALA A 163 -19.19 6.37 -6.80
N PRO A 164 -19.65 5.30 -7.49
CA PRO A 164 -18.99 4.00 -7.46
C PRO A 164 -17.68 3.95 -8.25
N GLY A 165 -17.58 4.71 -9.34
CA GLY A 165 -16.47 4.65 -10.29
C GLY A 165 -15.58 5.90 -10.28
N TRP A 166 -14.29 5.69 -10.50
CA TRP A 166 -13.31 6.75 -10.69
C TRP A 166 -13.35 7.29 -12.12
N ASN A 167 -13.32 8.61 -12.26
CA ASN A 167 -13.09 9.28 -13.53
C ASN A 167 -12.11 10.44 -13.33
N GLN A 168 -10.91 10.32 -13.89
CA GLN A 168 -9.84 11.29 -13.73
C GLN A 168 -10.22 12.70 -14.25
N ARG A 169 -11.02 12.78 -15.31
CA ARG A 169 -11.49 14.06 -15.89
C ARG A 169 -12.64 14.69 -15.12
N GLN A 170 -13.38 13.89 -14.36
CA GLN A 170 -14.55 14.31 -13.56
C GLN A 170 -14.53 13.64 -12.19
N PRO A 171 -13.52 13.95 -11.34
CA PRO A 171 -13.32 13.25 -10.07
C PRO A 171 -14.24 13.75 -8.94
N ASP A 172 -15.02 14.79 -9.19
CA ASP A 172 -15.76 15.55 -8.17
C ASP A 172 -16.64 14.69 -7.29
N ALA A 173 -17.54 13.89 -7.88
CA ALA A 173 -18.46 13.04 -7.14
C ALA A 173 -17.70 12.00 -6.27
N PHE A 174 -16.65 11.40 -6.84
CA PHE A 174 -15.85 10.40 -6.18
C PHE A 174 -15.12 10.97 -4.96
N ILE A 175 -14.46 12.12 -5.13
CA ILE A 175 -13.75 12.81 -4.04
C ILE A 175 -14.74 13.39 -3.02
N ALA A 176 -15.87 13.95 -3.47
CA ALA A 176 -16.89 14.48 -2.57
C ALA A 176 -17.47 13.41 -1.66
N ALA A 177 -17.79 12.22 -2.17
CA ALA A 177 -18.27 11.09 -1.38
C ALA A 177 -17.23 10.65 -0.33
N ALA A 178 -15.95 10.56 -0.70
CA ALA A 178 -14.88 10.23 0.25
C ALA A 178 -14.73 11.30 1.35
N ARG A 179 -14.80 12.58 0.97
CA ARG A 179 -14.78 13.71 1.95
C ARG A 179 -16.00 13.71 2.85
N GLU A 180 -17.18 13.31 2.34
CA GLU A 180 -18.40 13.15 3.15
C GLU A 180 -18.20 12.07 4.23
N VAL A 181 -17.65 10.90 3.85
CA VAL A 181 -17.33 9.82 4.79
C VAL A 181 -16.35 10.31 5.86
N LYS A 182 -15.24 10.95 5.47
CA LYS A 182 -14.23 11.47 6.41
C LYS A 182 -14.78 12.51 7.37
N ARG A 183 -15.76 13.33 6.94
CA ARG A 183 -16.43 14.33 7.82
C ARG A 183 -17.48 13.71 8.74
N SER A 184 -18.20 12.70 8.26
CA SER A 184 -19.30 12.05 9.00
C SER A 184 -18.81 11.02 10.01
N PHE A 185 -17.66 10.41 9.73
CA PHE A 185 -17.05 9.37 10.55
C PHE A 185 -15.58 9.71 10.80
N GLN A 186 -15.12 9.49 12.01
CA GLN A 186 -13.71 9.65 12.35
C GLN A 186 -12.90 8.52 11.67
N CYS A 187 -12.14 8.88 10.62
CA CYS A 187 -11.34 7.97 9.79
C CYS A 187 -9.84 8.18 10.08
N ASP A 188 -9.41 7.92 11.33
CA ASP A 188 -8.06 8.24 11.80
C ASP A 188 -7.27 7.03 12.32
N HIS A 189 -7.89 5.85 12.37
CA HIS A 189 -7.16 4.65 12.77
C HIS A 189 -6.06 4.31 11.75
N PRO A 190 -4.82 3.98 12.20
CA PRO A 190 -3.66 3.87 11.33
C PRO A 190 -3.81 2.83 10.22
N SER A 191 -3.47 3.22 8.99
CA SER A 191 -3.32 2.34 7.83
C SER A 191 -2.30 2.92 6.86
N LEU A 192 -1.76 2.09 5.97
CA LEU A 192 -0.71 2.46 5.03
C LEU A 192 -1.09 2.07 3.60
N GLY A 193 -0.98 3.02 2.69
CA GLY A 193 -0.97 2.76 1.25
C GLY A 193 0.46 2.90 0.69
N VAL A 194 0.80 2.06 -0.29
CA VAL A 194 2.10 2.10 -0.97
C VAL A 194 1.89 2.26 -2.48
N PRO A 195 1.44 3.43 -2.96
CA PRO A 195 1.18 3.68 -4.38
C PRO A 195 2.43 4.04 -5.17
N THR A 196 2.27 4.14 -6.49
CA THR A 196 3.32 4.58 -7.42
C THR A 196 2.76 5.59 -8.42
N TRP A 197 3.64 6.40 -9.02
CA TRP A 197 3.29 7.23 -10.18
C TRP A 197 3.46 6.52 -11.52
N ALA A 198 3.96 5.27 -11.52
CA ALA A 198 4.16 4.50 -12.75
C ALA A 198 2.85 4.08 -13.45
N PHE A 199 1.73 4.04 -12.71
CA PHE A 199 0.43 3.69 -13.28
C PHE A 199 -0.42 4.93 -13.58
N ALA A 200 -0.93 4.97 -14.83
CA ALA A 200 -1.53 6.16 -15.40
C ALA A 200 -2.79 6.68 -14.71
N ASP A 201 -3.67 5.83 -14.28
CA ASP A 201 -5.03 6.19 -13.87
C ASP A 201 -5.31 5.95 -12.39
N GLU A 202 -4.27 5.77 -11.58
CA GLU A 202 -4.44 5.51 -10.15
C GLU A 202 -4.14 6.76 -9.31
N PRO A 203 -5.18 7.46 -8.82
CA PRO A 203 -4.99 8.42 -7.75
C PRO A 203 -4.57 7.70 -6.48
N ALA A 204 -3.89 8.41 -5.60
CA ALA A 204 -3.62 7.88 -4.27
C ALA A 204 -4.91 7.63 -3.49
N GLY A 205 -4.98 6.50 -2.79
CA GLY A 205 -6.14 6.12 -2.00
C GLY A 205 -6.49 7.15 -0.92
N LEU A 206 -7.77 7.53 -0.84
CA LEU A 206 -8.23 8.65 -0.01
C LEU A 206 -8.37 8.29 1.48
N PHE A 207 -8.36 7.00 1.85
CA PHE A 207 -8.61 6.53 3.21
C PHE A 207 -7.39 5.99 3.95
N ALA A 208 -6.25 5.80 3.27
CA ALA A 208 -5.00 5.52 3.97
C ALA A 208 -4.61 6.71 4.86
N THR A 209 -4.14 6.46 6.08
CA THR A 209 -3.68 7.53 6.96
C THR A 209 -2.26 7.99 6.61
N SER A 210 -1.51 7.13 5.95
CA SER A 210 -0.17 7.41 5.44
C SER A 210 0.04 6.77 4.08
N LEU A 211 0.78 7.46 3.20
CA LEU A 211 1.06 7.00 1.85
C LEU A 211 2.56 7.04 1.58
N ALA A 212 3.14 5.87 1.27
CA ALA A 212 4.51 5.74 0.78
C ALA A 212 4.49 5.68 -0.75
N LYS A 213 4.43 6.84 -1.43
CA LYS A 213 4.31 6.90 -2.89
C LYS A 213 5.68 6.98 -3.56
N TYR A 214 5.91 6.10 -4.54
CA TYR A 214 7.18 5.91 -5.21
C TYR A 214 7.14 6.28 -6.70
N PHE A 215 8.27 6.71 -7.24
CA PHE A 215 8.49 6.81 -8.68
C PHE A 215 8.84 5.45 -9.29
N SER A 216 9.68 4.66 -8.60
CA SER A 216 10.08 3.33 -9.06
C SER A 216 9.06 2.27 -8.63
N ASN A 217 8.36 1.68 -9.63
CA ASN A 217 7.42 0.60 -9.35
C ASN A 217 8.14 -0.66 -8.81
N SER A 218 9.32 -0.97 -9.31
CA SER A 218 10.08 -2.14 -8.84
C SER A 218 10.47 -2.06 -7.36
N VAL A 219 10.88 -0.87 -6.88
CA VAL A 219 11.17 -0.63 -5.46
C VAL A 219 9.90 -0.75 -4.62
N ARG A 220 8.80 -0.17 -5.10
CA ARG A 220 7.49 -0.21 -4.45
C ARG A 220 6.97 -1.64 -4.34
N GLU A 221 7.00 -2.39 -5.41
CA GLU A 221 6.40 -3.72 -5.50
C GLU A 221 7.15 -4.75 -4.65
N ASP A 222 8.46 -4.81 -4.74
CA ASP A 222 9.29 -5.68 -3.90
C ASP A 222 9.18 -5.31 -2.42
N GLY A 223 9.06 -4.01 -2.12
CA GLY A 223 8.90 -3.48 -0.76
C GLY A 223 7.56 -3.79 -0.13
N LEU A 224 6.45 -3.69 -0.89
CA LEU A 224 5.08 -3.79 -0.39
C LEU A 224 4.82 -5.11 0.36
N LEU A 225 5.18 -6.24 -0.23
CA LEU A 225 4.98 -7.54 0.40
C LEU A 225 5.90 -7.74 1.61
N ARG A 226 7.13 -7.22 1.58
CA ARG A 226 8.06 -7.32 2.73
C ARG A 226 7.58 -6.56 3.95
N ILE A 227 6.81 -5.48 3.74
CA ILE A 227 6.21 -4.70 4.83
C ILE A 227 5.15 -5.51 5.56
N ALA A 228 4.37 -6.33 4.86
CA ALA A 228 3.32 -7.19 5.39
C ALA A 228 3.88 -8.35 6.22
N ASN A 229 4.50 -8.02 7.34
CA ASN A 229 5.33 -8.94 8.13
C ASN A 229 4.55 -10.02 8.88
N LEU A 230 3.24 -9.87 9.06
CA LEU A 230 2.39 -10.85 9.76
C LEU A 230 1.46 -11.65 8.84
N GLY A 231 1.48 -11.39 7.53
CA GLY A 231 0.71 -12.11 6.55
C GLY A 231 0.10 -11.24 5.47
N VAL A 232 -0.40 -11.87 4.43
CA VAL A 232 -1.07 -11.21 3.29
C VAL A 232 -2.42 -11.85 3.03
N VAL A 233 -3.46 -11.03 2.85
CA VAL A 233 -4.78 -11.45 2.39
C VAL A 233 -4.95 -11.02 0.94
N PHE A 234 -5.22 -11.96 0.06
CA PHE A 234 -5.46 -11.75 -1.37
C PHE A 234 -6.96 -11.79 -1.64
N ALA A 235 -7.58 -10.63 -1.82
CA ALA A 235 -8.95 -10.49 -2.30
C ALA A 235 -9.00 -10.66 -3.83
N PRO A 236 -10.18 -10.77 -4.45
CA PRO A 236 -10.30 -10.89 -5.91
C PRO A 236 -9.54 -9.78 -6.63
N GLY A 237 -8.78 -10.16 -7.68
CA GLY A 237 -7.97 -9.21 -8.43
C GLY A 237 -7.46 -9.77 -9.76
N GLY A 238 -6.77 -8.92 -10.51
CA GLY A 238 -6.25 -9.18 -11.84
C GLY A 238 -4.80 -9.67 -11.86
N SER A 239 -4.06 -9.30 -12.92
CA SER A 239 -2.67 -9.73 -13.17
C SER A 239 -1.70 -9.24 -12.10
N GLY A 240 -1.84 -8.00 -11.61
CA GLY A 240 -1.00 -7.48 -10.53
C GLY A 240 -1.13 -8.30 -9.24
N THR A 241 -2.37 -8.64 -8.86
CA THR A 241 -2.61 -9.50 -7.68
C THR A 241 -2.04 -10.90 -7.88
N MET A 242 -2.10 -11.45 -9.11
CA MET A 242 -1.45 -12.71 -9.43
C MET A 242 0.07 -12.64 -9.24
N GLN A 243 0.69 -11.57 -9.69
CA GLN A 243 2.13 -11.33 -9.49
C GLN A 243 2.46 -11.26 -8.00
N GLU A 244 1.69 -10.51 -7.21
CA GLU A 244 1.86 -10.38 -5.75
C GLU A 244 1.75 -11.74 -5.03
N ILE A 245 0.83 -12.63 -5.45
CA ILE A 245 0.69 -13.98 -4.89
C ILE A 245 1.97 -14.79 -5.08
N PHE A 246 2.50 -14.85 -6.31
CA PHE A 246 3.70 -15.64 -6.58
C PHE A 246 4.96 -15.00 -5.99
N GLN A 247 5.02 -13.69 -5.92
CA GLN A 247 6.11 -12.99 -5.25
C GLN A 247 6.09 -13.23 -3.73
N ASP A 248 4.91 -13.23 -3.09
CA ASP A 248 4.78 -13.55 -1.66
C ASP A 248 5.16 -15.00 -1.37
N ALA A 249 4.72 -15.94 -2.22
CA ALA A 249 5.13 -17.33 -2.12
C ALA A 249 6.66 -17.46 -2.24
N ALA A 250 7.30 -16.80 -3.20
CA ALA A 250 8.76 -16.80 -3.36
C ALA A 250 9.47 -16.17 -2.15
N GLN A 251 8.96 -15.09 -1.61
CA GLN A 251 9.48 -14.48 -0.38
C GLN A 251 9.34 -15.43 0.82
N ASN A 252 8.22 -16.17 0.93
CA ASN A 252 8.03 -17.19 1.94
C ASN A 252 9.04 -18.35 1.79
N VAL A 253 9.34 -18.80 0.57
CA VAL A 253 10.38 -19.82 0.35
C VAL A 253 11.73 -19.37 0.93
N ALA A 254 12.13 -18.14 0.66
CA ALA A 254 13.41 -17.58 1.08
C ALA A 254 13.44 -17.13 2.56
N ALA A 255 12.30 -16.90 3.19
CA ALA A 255 12.20 -16.37 4.53
C ALA A 255 12.58 -17.40 5.59
N GLN A 256 13.32 -16.96 6.62
CA GLN A 256 13.53 -17.75 7.84
C GLN A 256 12.22 -17.95 8.61
N LEU A 257 11.36 -16.93 8.60
CA LEU A 257 10.06 -16.93 9.21
C LEU A 257 8.98 -16.85 8.14
N LYS A 258 8.20 -17.91 8.03
CA LYS A 258 7.08 -18.01 7.09
C LYS A 258 5.88 -17.22 7.63
N ARG A 259 5.09 -16.62 6.73
CA ARG A 259 3.91 -15.84 7.07
C ARG A 259 2.66 -16.36 6.36
N PRO A 260 1.45 -16.15 6.93
CA PRO A 260 0.20 -16.52 6.32
C PRO A 260 -0.03 -15.92 4.95
N MET A 261 -0.58 -16.74 4.05
CA MET A 261 -1.14 -16.35 2.76
C MET A 261 -2.61 -16.73 2.75
N VAL A 262 -3.53 -15.78 2.82
CA VAL A 262 -4.96 -16.03 2.88
C VAL A 262 -5.62 -15.61 1.59
N PHE A 263 -6.27 -16.53 0.91
CA PHE A 263 -7.05 -16.28 -0.30
C PHE A 263 -8.51 -16.02 0.10
N LEU A 264 -8.97 -14.80 -0.05
CA LEU A 264 -10.35 -14.40 0.24
C LEU A 264 -11.16 -14.41 -1.05
N GLY A 265 -12.21 -15.25 -1.11
CA GLY A 265 -13.05 -15.43 -2.30
C GLY A 265 -12.80 -16.76 -3.01
N ARG A 266 -13.48 -17.82 -2.57
CA ARG A 266 -13.41 -19.16 -3.17
C ARG A 266 -13.79 -19.19 -4.63
N GLU A 267 -14.75 -18.35 -5.02
CA GLU A 267 -15.17 -18.24 -6.41
C GLU A 267 -14.02 -17.81 -7.34
N ARG A 268 -13.20 -16.88 -6.92
CA ARG A 268 -12.05 -16.38 -7.72
C ARG A 268 -10.86 -17.32 -7.66
N TRP A 269 -10.50 -17.78 -6.48
CA TRP A 269 -9.22 -18.46 -6.25
C TRP A 269 -9.30 -19.99 -6.29
N GLY A 270 -10.50 -20.55 -6.07
CA GLY A 270 -10.73 -21.99 -6.08
C GLY A 270 -11.11 -22.58 -7.44
N LYS A 271 -11.43 -21.76 -8.45
CA LYS A 271 -11.75 -22.25 -9.81
C LYS A 271 -10.50 -22.75 -10.53
N ALA A 272 -10.65 -23.83 -11.29
CA ALA A 272 -9.58 -24.38 -12.10
C ALA A 272 -9.21 -23.46 -13.28
N PRO A 273 -7.92 -23.23 -13.57
CA PRO A 273 -6.75 -23.66 -12.79
C PRO A 273 -6.65 -22.87 -11.48
N SER A 274 -6.70 -23.58 -10.33
CA SER A 274 -6.75 -22.96 -9.02
C SER A 274 -5.39 -22.40 -8.60
N VAL A 275 -5.30 -21.09 -8.48
CA VAL A 275 -4.10 -20.40 -7.99
C VAL A 275 -3.83 -20.74 -6.52
N PHE A 276 -4.91 -20.88 -5.73
CA PHE A 276 -4.81 -21.35 -4.36
C PHE A 276 -4.15 -22.73 -4.24
N GLU A 277 -4.55 -23.68 -5.07
CA GLU A 277 -3.95 -25.03 -5.04
C GLU A 277 -2.48 -25.02 -5.44
N VAL A 278 -2.09 -24.17 -6.41
CA VAL A 278 -0.68 -23.96 -6.78
C VAL A 278 0.11 -23.40 -5.60
N ALA A 279 -0.38 -22.32 -4.98
CA ALA A 279 0.28 -21.70 -3.83
C ALA A 279 0.37 -22.67 -2.63
N ARG A 280 -0.68 -23.45 -2.36
CA ARG A 280 -0.71 -24.45 -1.29
C ARG A 280 0.28 -25.58 -1.55
N SER A 281 0.36 -26.07 -2.79
CA SER A 281 1.29 -27.12 -3.19
C SER A 281 2.74 -26.69 -3.03
N GLU A 282 3.07 -25.49 -3.50
CA GLU A 282 4.41 -24.93 -3.29
C GLU A 282 4.68 -24.67 -1.79
N GLY A 283 3.68 -24.18 -1.06
CA GLY A 283 3.76 -24.03 0.39
C GLY A 283 4.08 -25.37 1.10
N ALA A 284 3.42 -26.45 0.72
CA ALA A 284 3.69 -27.78 1.28
C ALA A 284 5.12 -28.25 0.97
N ARG A 285 5.59 -28.01 -0.26
CA ARG A 285 6.95 -28.36 -0.70
C ARG A 285 8.04 -27.62 0.12
N TYR A 286 7.78 -26.38 0.51
CA TYR A 286 8.75 -25.52 1.20
C TYR A 286 8.42 -25.23 2.66
N GLY A 287 7.50 -26.01 3.26
CA GLY A 287 7.21 -26.00 4.69
C GLY A 287 6.36 -24.84 5.19
N PHE A 288 5.49 -24.28 4.33
CA PHE A 288 4.49 -23.27 4.74
C PHE A 288 3.06 -23.57 4.22
N GLY A 289 2.77 -24.81 3.79
CA GLY A 289 1.44 -25.20 3.30
C GLY A 289 0.33 -24.97 4.29
N ASP A 290 0.59 -25.18 5.59
CA ASP A 290 -0.36 -24.93 6.67
C ASP A 290 -0.63 -23.44 6.93
N LEU A 291 0.15 -22.56 6.33
CA LEU A 291 -0.01 -21.10 6.36
C LEU A 291 -0.79 -20.58 5.14
N VAL A 292 -1.24 -21.45 4.23
CA VAL A 292 -2.01 -21.09 3.04
C VAL A 292 -3.47 -21.47 3.24
N ALA A 293 -4.37 -20.48 3.32
CA ALA A 293 -5.79 -20.66 3.58
C ALA A 293 -6.67 -20.09 2.47
N LEU A 294 -7.88 -20.64 2.32
CA LEU A 294 -8.92 -20.18 1.40
C LEU A 294 -10.24 -20.04 2.13
N CYS A 295 -10.82 -18.85 2.16
CA CYS A 295 -12.08 -18.55 2.83
C CYS A 295 -12.92 -17.54 2.04
N ASP A 296 -14.17 -17.33 2.46
CA ASP A 296 -15.07 -16.31 1.92
C ASP A 296 -15.42 -15.26 2.98
N ASP A 297 -15.27 -15.59 4.25
CA ASP A 297 -15.58 -14.69 5.36
C ASP A 297 -14.34 -13.90 5.80
N PRO A 298 -14.40 -12.56 5.81
CA PRO A 298 -13.34 -11.71 6.35
C PRO A 298 -12.94 -12.05 7.79
N ALA A 299 -13.88 -12.48 8.63
CA ALA A 299 -13.58 -12.85 10.01
C ALA A 299 -12.72 -14.12 10.08
N GLU A 300 -12.99 -15.13 9.23
CA GLU A 300 -12.14 -16.32 9.11
C GLU A 300 -10.71 -15.93 8.69
N ALA A 301 -10.58 -15.02 7.71
CA ALA A 301 -9.28 -14.54 7.25
C ALA A 301 -8.48 -13.88 8.39
N VAL A 302 -9.13 -12.99 9.15
CA VAL A 302 -8.50 -12.29 10.29
C VAL A 302 -8.10 -13.28 11.40
N GLU A 303 -8.97 -14.23 11.75
CA GLU A 303 -8.65 -15.25 12.76
C GLU A 303 -7.47 -16.14 12.31
N PHE A 304 -7.42 -16.51 11.04
CA PHE A 304 -6.30 -17.26 10.49
C PHE A 304 -4.98 -16.50 10.63
N VAL A 305 -4.94 -15.23 10.19
CA VAL A 305 -3.76 -14.37 10.34
C VAL A 305 -3.40 -14.20 11.82
N ALA A 306 -4.36 -13.89 12.69
CA ALA A 306 -4.13 -13.66 14.11
C ALA A 306 -3.53 -14.88 14.83
N ARG A 307 -4.01 -16.09 14.49
CA ARG A 307 -3.51 -17.36 15.05
C ARG A 307 -2.03 -17.57 14.75
N HIS A 308 -1.58 -17.19 13.57
CA HIS A 308 -0.20 -17.41 13.12
C HIS A 308 0.72 -16.21 13.41
N ALA A 309 0.14 -15.01 13.66
CA ALA A 309 0.90 -13.79 13.94
C ALA A 309 1.76 -13.88 15.22
N GLY A 310 1.36 -14.67 16.21
CA GLY A 310 2.07 -14.79 17.49
C GLY A 310 3.50 -15.33 17.33
N ALA A 311 3.70 -16.36 16.52
CA ALA A 311 4.99 -16.95 16.24
C ALA A 311 5.89 -15.97 15.46
N SER A 312 5.30 -15.24 14.49
CA SER A 312 5.99 -14.26 13.66
C SER A 312 6.40 -13.01 14.45
N ALA A 313 5.55 -12.51 15.35
CA ALA A 313 5.83 -11.36 16.19
C ALA A 313 6.99 -11.64 17.18
N ALA A 314 6.99 -12.81 17.84
CA ALA A 314 8.03 -13.20 18.78
C ALA A 314 9.40 -13.34 18.10
N ALA A 315 9.45 -13.90 16.89
CA ALA A 315 10.70 -14.06 16.16
C ALA A 315 11.21 -12.74 15.54
N LEU A 316 10.32 -11.84 15.13
CA LEU A 316 10.68 -10.46 14.74
C LEU A 316 11.28 -9.68 15.92
N GLU A 317 10.80 -9.92 17.13
CA GLU A 317 11.41 -9.34 18.34
C GLU A 317 12.81 -9.90 18.64
N ALA A 318 13.02 -11.19 18.45
CA ALA A 318 14.32 -11.83 18.64
C ALA A 318 15.38 -11.38 17.62
N SER A 319 14.99 -11.01 16.39
CA SER A 319 15.89 -10.53 15.34
C SER A 319 16.28 -9.04 15.44
N ARG A 320 15.86 -8.34 16.48
CA ARG A 320 15.99 -6.89 16.67
C ARG A 320 17.42 -6.35 16.72
N GLY A 321 18.37 -7.13 17.20
CA GLY A 321 19.74 -6.63 17.45
C GLY A 321 20.47 -6.09 16.23
N SER A 322 20.19 -6.59 15.04
CA SER A 322 20.85 -6.16 13.80
C SER A 322 20.19 -4.96 13.10
N ARG A 323 18.86 -4.79 13.20
CA ARG A 323 18.15 -3.66 12.55
C ARG A 323 18.23 -2.36 13.35
N GLU A 324 18.20 -2.41 14.68
CA GLU A 324 18.39 -1.23 15.53
C GLU A 324 19.76 -0.60 15.35
N THR A 325 20.78 -1.39 15.06
CA THR A 325 22.14 -0.91 14.76
C THR A 325 22.16 -0.07 13.48
N VAL A 326 21.45 -0.47 12.43
CA VAL A 326 21.37 0.28 11.17
C VAL A 326 20.56 1.58 11.34
N LEU A 327 19.44 1.53 12.04
CA LEU A 327 18.61 2.71 12.31
C LEU A 327 19.31 3.69 13.27
N ALA A 328 20.06 3.20 14.25
CA ALA A 328 20.86 4.02 15.16
C ALA A 328 22.00 4.72 14.40
N ALA A 329 22.67 4.04 13.47
CA ALA A 329 23.68 4.64 12.60
C ALA A 329 23.10 5.75 11.71
N LEU A 330 21.89 5.56 11.14
CA LEU A 330 21.18 6.56 10.35
C LEU A 330 20.75 7.76 11.20
N ARG A 331 20.26 7.54 12.43
CA ARG A 331 19.88 8.62 13.37
C ARG A 331 21.09 9.42 13.89
N SER A 332 22.24 8.80 14.08
CA SER A 332 23.46 9.49 14.51
C SER A 332 24.00 10.45 13.46
N HIS A 333 23.81 10.14 12.17
CA HIS A 333 24.14 11.05 11.06
C HIS A 333 23.19 12.27 11.00
N ARG A 334 21.90 12.13 11.36
CA ARG A 334 20.94 13.23 11.41
C ARG A 334 21.20 14.25 12.54
N ARG A 335 21.82 13.85 13.67
CA ARG A 335 22.08 14.75 14.81
C ARG A 335 23.38 15.54 14.70
N ARG A 336 24.19 15.29 13.68
CA ARG A 336 25.48 15.98 13.46
C ARG A 336 25.44 17.02 12.33
N ARG A 337 24.29 17.34 11.83
CA ARG A 337 23.99 18.46 10.93
C ARG A 337 22.91 19.34 11.60
#